data_6816cb9d4c7d5f3bcef0e0e53464b86a
#
_entry.id   6816cb9d4c7d5f3bcef0e0e53464b86a
#
_cell.length_a   1.000
_cell.length_b   1.000
_cell.length_c   1.000
_cell.angle_alpha   90.00
_cell.angle_beta   90.00
_cell.angle_gamma   90.00
#
_symmetry.space_group_name_H-M   'P 1'
#
loop_
_entity.id
_entity.type
_entity.pdbx_description
1 polymer ?
#
loop_
_entity_poly.entity_id
_entity_poly.type
_entity_poly.pdbx_seq_one_letter_code
_entity_poly.pdbx_strand_id
1 'polypeptide(L)'
;EITKHGNNVGEKNSGIWLKFKTPKTENIIFGIEPFSGNGNERNRLFYGVLDLHGQNRDVFIKNGFSNDEKGWWIERNRFETIEDLYVDFNNIQFLDFLGKSEKRQEKLIDGIANQMIKYVNNNYERIDKICNEIIEKE
;
A
#
# COMPACT_ATOMS: atom_id res chain seq x y z
N GLU A 1 3.22 -13.15 -5.62
CA GLU A 1 4.07 -12.47 -6.62
C GLU A 1 4.27 -11.01 -6.21
N ILE A 2 5.49 -10.50 -6.34
CA ILE A 2 5.82 -9.10 -6.10
C ILE A 2 6.01 -8.42 -7.46
N THR A 3 5.27 -7.35 -7.71
CA THR A 3 5.36 -6.59 -8.95
C THR A 3 5.66 -5.13 -8.63
N LYS A 4 6.66 -4.57 -9.32
CA LYS A 4 6.90 -3.13 -9.34
C LYS A 4 6.00 -2.52 -10.41
N HIS A 5 5.29 -1.47 -10.06
CA HIS A 5 4.47 -0.70 -10.99
C HIS A 5 5.00 0.73 -11.08
N GLY A 6 5.18 1.22 -12.30
CA GLY A 6 5.82 2.51 -12.56
C GLY A 6 7.36 2.47 -12.47
N ASN A 7 8.01 3.47 -13.01
CA ASN A 7 9.47 3.54 -13.09
C ASN A 7 10.09 4.51 -12.08
N ASN A 8 9.37 5.52 -11.67
CA ASN A 8 9.85 6.57 -10.78
C ASN A 8 8.85 6.86 -9.65
N VAL A 9 9.37 7.18 -8.47
CA VAL A 9 8.57 7.74 -7.39
C VAL A 9 7.99 9.07 -7.85
N GLY A 10 6.67 9.22 -7.75
CA GLY A 10 5.97 10.42 -8.20
C GLY A 10 5.29 10.30 -9.57
N GLU A 11 5.54 9.24 -10.34
CA GLU A 11 4.69 8.90 -11.47
C GLU A 11 3.31 8.46 -10.97
N LYS A 12 2.27 8.81 -11.75
CA LYS A 12 0.92 8.37 -11.44
C LYS A 12 0.87 6.84 -11.41
N ASN A 13 0.32 6.28 -10.34
CA ASN A 13 0.18 4.85 -10.13
C ASN A 13 1.51 4.08 -9.98
N SER A 14 2.59 4.74 -9.57
CA SER A 14 3.82 4.04 -9.17
C SER A 14 3.61 3.29 -7.87
N GLY A 15 4.19 2.10 -7.74
CA GLY A 15 4.08 1.35 -6.50
C GLY A 15 4.78 0.00 -6.52
N ILE A 16 4.71 -0.68 -5.40
CA ILE A 16 5.11 -2.09 -5.24
C ILE A 16 3.86 -2.87 -4.86
N TRP A 17 3.53 -3.86 -5.65
CA TRP A 17 2.32 -4.66 -5.48
C TRP A 17 2.64 -6.11 -5.20
N LEU A 18 1.99 -6.65 -4.16
CA LEU A 18 1.99 -8.07 -3.87
C LEU A 18 0.64 -8.64 -4.31
N LYS A 19 0.66 -9.41 -5.38
CA LYS A 19 -0.54 -9.99 -5.97
C LYS A 19 -0.85 -11.37 -5.40
N PHE A 20 -2.13 -11.66 -5.26
CA PHE A 20 -2.62 -13.01 -5.02
C PHE A 20 -2.38 -13.89 -6.25
N LYS A 21 -2.26 -15.20 -6.04
CA LYS A 21 -1.96 -16.15 -7.13
C LYS A 21 -3.18 -16.49 -8.00
N THR A 22 -4.39 -16.16 -7.55
CA THR A 22 -5.63 -16.53 -8.23
C THR A 22 -5.93 -15.53 -9.34
N PRO A 23 -6.10 -15.94 -10.61
CA PRO A 23 -6.36 -15.04 -11.73
C PRO A 23 -7.58 -14.13 -11.54
N LYS A 24 -8.65 -14.64 -10.93
CA LYS A 24 -9.88 -13.89 -10.70
C LYS A 24 -9.75 -12.74 -9.69
N THR A 25 -8.71 -12.76 -8.88
CA THR A 25 -8.43 -11.72 -7.88
C THR A 25 -7.20 -10.89 -8.22
N GLU A 26 -6.74 -10.90 -9.47
CA GLU A 26 -5.57 -10.13 -9.92
C GLU A 26 -5.67 -8.63 -9.58
N ASN A 27 -6.88 -8.12 -9.45
CA ASN A 27 -7.13 -6.72 -9.15
C ASN A 27 -7.08 -6.38 -7.65
N ILE A 28 -7.12 -7.39 -6.79
CA ILE A 28 -7.01 -7.20 -5.35
C ILE A 28 -5.58 -7.48 -4.94
N ILE A 29 -4.93 -6.45 -4.42
CA ILE A 29 -3.51 -6.49 -4.10
C ILE A 29 -3.22 -5.87 -2.74
N PHE A 30 -2.17 -6.33 -2.09
CA PHE A 30 -1.47 -5.54 -1.08
C PHE A 30 -0.51 -4.61 -1.80
N GLY A 31 -0.52 -3.33 -1.47
CA GLY A 31 0.30 -2.36 -2.18
C GLY A 31 0.99 -1.35 -1.29
N ILE A 32 2.12 -0.86 -1.79
CA ILE A 32 2.82 0.33 -1.30
C ILE A 32 2.84 1.32 -2.44
N GLU A 33 2.22 2.49 -2.25
CA GLU A 33 2.14 3.51 -3.28
C GLU A 33 2.33 4.92 -2.69
N PRO A 34 2.96 5.83 -3.42
CA PRO A 34 2.88 7.24 -3.12
C PRO A 34 1.45 7.73 -3.45
N PHE A 35 0.89 8.57 -2.57
CA PHE A 35 -0.43 9.13 -2.83
C PHE A 35 -0.38 10.12 -4.00
N SER A 36 -1.13 9.81 -5.05
CA SER A 36 -1.17 10.60 -6.28
C SER A 36 -2.24 11.70 -6.29
N GLY A 37 -3.06 11.77 -5.22
CA GLY A 37 -4.10 12.80 -5.09
C GLY A 37 -3.55 14.19 -4.80
N ASN A 38 -4.46 15.17 -4.72
CA ASN A 38 -4.12 16.54 -4.36
C ASN A 38 -4.08 16.74 -2.85
N GLY A 39 -3.40 17.79 -2.39
CA GLY A 39 -3.35 18.19 -1.00
C GLY A 39 -2.08 17.78 -0.26
N ASN A 40 -2.12 17.90 1.06
CA ASN A 40 -0.95 17.72 1.93
C ASN A 40 -0.41 16.29 2.00
N GLU A 41 -1.15 15.32 1.48
CA GLU A 41 -0.75 13.90 1.47
C GLU A 41 -0.06 13.49 0.17
N ARG A 42 -0.04 14.36 -0.83
CA ARG A 42 0.61 14.07 -2.12
C ARG A 42 2.07 13.65 -1.91
N ASN A 43 2.47 12.58 -2.59
CA ASN A 43 3.80 11.96 -2.51
C ASN A 43 4.19 11.36 -1.14
N ARG A 44 3.29 11.35 -0.16
CA ARG A 44 3.49 10.52 1.03
C ARG A 44 3.27 9.06 0.67
N LEU A 45 4.06 8.21 1.30
CA LEU A 45 3.97 6.78 1.07
C LEU A 45 2.90 6.16 1.97
N PHE A 46 2.05 5.34 1.36
CA PHE A 46 1.03 4.57 2.04
C PHE A 46 1.12 3.09 1.69
N TYR A 47 0.56 2.26 2.55
CA TYR A 47 0.41 0.84 2.31
C TYR A 47 -0.99 0.38 2.69
N GLY A 48 -1.43 -0.73 2.12
CA GLY A 48 -2.74 -1.28 2.42
C GLY A 48 -3.23 -2.26 1.38
N VAL A 49 -4.55 -2.31 1.22
CA VAL A 49 -5.26 -3.14 0.25
C VAL A 49 -5.87 -2.25 -0.82
N LEU A 50 -5.67 -2.65 -2.07
CA LEU A 50 -6.24 -1.99 -3.24
C LEU A 50 -7.14 -2.96 -4.01
N ASP A 51 -8.24 -2.44 -4.55
CA ASP A 51 -9.04 -3.05 -5.63
C ASP A 51 -8.89 -2.17 -6.87
N LEU A 52 -8.04 -2.59 -7.80
CA LEU A 52 -7.64 -1.77 -8.95
C LEU A 52 -8.79 -1.41 -9.89
N HIS A 53 -9.91 -2.13 -9.83
CA HIS A 53 -11.11 -1.81 -10.61
C HIS A 53 -12.25 -1.24 -9.76
N GLY A 54 -12.11 -1.22 -8.43
CA GLY A 54 -13.12 -0.70 -7.51
C GLY A 54 -14.44 -1.47 -7.54
N GLN A 55 -14.49 -2.67 -8.10
CA GLN A 55 -15.72 -3.43 -8.34
C GLN A 55 -16.19 -4.22 -7.12
N ASN A 56 -15.29 -4.48 -6.17
CA ASN A 56 -15.55 -5.39 -5.05
C ASN A 56 -15.70 -4.66 -3.71
N ARG A 57 -15.75 -3.34 -3.70
CA ARG A 57 -15.81 -2.52 -2.49
C ARG A 57 -16.89 -2.96 -1.51
N ASP A 58 -18.10 -3.27 -2.01
CA ASP A 58 -19.23 -3.67 -1.18
C ASP A 58 -18.96 -4.99 -0.42
N VAL A 59 -18.23 -5.91 -1.05
CA VAL A 59 -17.82 -7.17 -0.41
C VAL A 59 -16.85 -6.89 0.75
N PHE A 60 -15.92 -5.97 0.56
CA PHE A 60 -14.99 -5.55 1.61
C PHE A 60 -15.71 -4.87 2.77
N ILE A 61 -16.64 -3.95 2.50
CA ILE A 61 -17.44 -3.28 3.53
C ILE A 61 -18.25 -4.30 4.34
N LYS A 62 -18.92 -5.25 3.67
CA LYS A 62 -19.65 -6.34 4.33
C LYS A 62 -18.74 -7.16 5.26
N ASN A 63 -17.47 -7.30 4.93
CA ASN A 63 -16.45 -8.00 5.72
C ASN A 63 -15.72 -7.09 6.73
N GLY A 64 -16.29 -5.89 7.02
CA GLY A 64 -15.86 -5.02 8.10
C GLY A 64 -14.71 -4.06 7.74
N PHE A 65 -14.49 -3.80 6.45
CA PHE A 65 -13.65 -2.68 6.02
C PHE A 65 -14.43 -1.38 6.03
N SER A 66 -13.74 -0.26 6.30
CA SER A 66 -14.34 1.07 6.25
C SER A 66 -14.69 1.47 4.80
N ASN A 67 -15.68 2.36 4.65
CA ASN A 67 -16.00 3.00 3.38
C ASN A 67 -15.39 4.40 3.26
N ASP A 68 -14.44 4.74 4.11
CA ASP A 68 -13.87 6.09 4.18
C ASP A 68 -12.88 6.37 3.05
N GLU A 69 -12.25 5.31 2.50
CA GLU A 69 -11.30 5.43 1.41
C GLU A 69 -12.02 5.55 0.06
N LYS A 70 -11.34 6.20 -0.89
CA LYS A 70 -11.84 6.42 -2.25
C LYS A 70 -10.88 5.88 -3.30
N GLY A 71 -11.38 5.77 -4.53
CA GLY A 71 -10.59 5.25 -5.65
C GLY A 71 -10.29 3.77 -5.48
N TRP A 72 -9.07 3.38 -5.68
CA TRP A 72 -8.64 1.97 -5.61
C TRP A 72 -8.38 1.45 -4.20
N TRP A 73 -8.18 2.34 -3.23
CA TRP A 73 -7.89 1.95 -1.86
C TRP A 73 -9.14 1.39 -1.17
N ILE A 74 -9.01 0.17 -0.67
CA ILE A 74 -9.96 -0.43 0.27
C ILE A 74 -9.59 -0.03 1.70
N GLU A 75 -8.32 -0.10 2.02
CA GLU A 75 -7.75 0.34 3.27
C GLU A 75 -6.37 0.95 3.01
N ARG A 76 -6.11 2.10 3.62
CA ARG A 76 -4.88 2.85 3.45
C ARG A 76 -4.29 3.21 4.81
N ASN A 77 -3.04 2.87 5.02
CA ASN A 77 -2.31 3.14 6.25
C ASN A 77 -1.08 3.99 5.95
N ARG A 78 -0.75 4.89 6.85
CA ARG A 78 0.54 5.58 6.86
C ARG A 78 1.59 4.68 7.46
N PHE A 79 2.82 4.78 6.98
CA PHE A 79 3.95 4.23 7.68
C PHE A 79 4.17 4.96 9.00
N GLU A 80 4.44 4.20 10.05
CA GLU A 80 4.94 4.76 11.30
C GLU A 80 6.28 5.46 11.06
N THR A 81 6.62 6.40 11.93
CA THR A 81 7.88 7.12 11.82
C THR A 81 9.09 6.17 11.89
N ILE A 82 10.11 6.52 11.11
CA ILE A 82 11.40 5.85 11.12
C ILE A 82 12.42 6.88 11.61
N GLU A 83 13.05 6.62 12.75
CA GLU A 83 13.91 7.58 13.46
C GLU A 83 13.22 8.95 13.65
N ASP A 84 11.95 8.92 14.12
CA ASP A 84 11.09 10.10 14.38
C ASP A 84 10.69 10.90 13.14
N LEU A 85 10.97 10.42 11.94
CA LEU A 85 10.58 11.04 10.70
C LEU A 85 9.48 10.25 9.99
N TYR A 86 8.46 10.95 9.51
CA TYR A 86 7.47 10.35 8.61
C TYR A 86 8.07 10.07 7.24
N VAL A 87 7.65 8.97 6.62
CA VAL A 87 8.01 8.62 5.24
C VAL A 87 7.27 9.56 4.28
N ASP A 88 7.87 10.70 4.01
CA ASP A 88 7.30 11.78 3.21
C ASP A 88 8.34 12.36 2.26
N PHE A 89 8.26 12.00 0.99
CA PHE A 89 9.18 12.47 -0.04
C PHE A 89 9.02 13.96 -0.40
N ASN A 90 8.04 14.66 0.15
CA ASN A 90 7.96 16.12 0.07
C ASN A 90 8.69 16.82 1.24
N ASN A 91 9.06 16.07 2.27
CA ASN A 91 9.67 16.66 3.45
C ASN A 91 11.19 16.74 3.27
N ILE A 92 11.72 17.97 3.29
CA ILE A 92 13.14 18.19 3.11
C ILE A 92 13.99 17.56 4.22
N GLN A 93 13.49 17.48 5.45
CA GLN A 93 14.19 16.83 6.57
C GLN A 93 14.31 15.33 6.34
N PHE A 94 13.27 14.71 5.78
CA PHE A 94 13.28 13.31 5.42
C PHE A 94 14.25 13.04 4.26
N LEU A 95 14.27 13.90 3.25
CA LEU A 95 15.21 13.78 2.12
C LEU A 95 16.64 14.00 2.57
N ASP A 96 16.90 14.97 3.44
CA ASP A 96 18.23 15.21 4.03
C ASP A 96 18.67 14.02 4.89
N PHE A 97 17.75 13.43 5.66
CA PHE A 97 18.00 12.20 6.41
C PHE A 97 18.46 11.06 5.49
N LEU A 98 17.78 10.85 4.36
CA LEU A 98 18.13 9.82 3.39
C LEU A 98 19.50 10.07 2.75
N GLY A 99 19.82 11.32 2.45
CA GLY A 99 21.08 11.70 1.80
C GLY A 99 22.33 11.53 2.67
N LYS A 100 22.20 11.38 3.98
CA LYS A 100 23.34 11.41 4.92
C LYS A 100 24.14 10.12 5.01
N SER A 101 23.56 8.96 4.76
CA SER A 101 24.31 7.70 4.78
C SER A 101 23.52 6.51 4.22
N GLU A 102 24.25 5.54 3.66
CA GLU A 102 23.66 4.26 3.23
C GLU A 102 22.97 3.52 4.39
N LYS A 103 23.56 3.57 5.59
CA LYS A 103 22.98 2.95 6.78
C LYS A 103 21.57 3.50 7.11
N ARG A 104 21.32 4.78 6.86
CA ARG A 104 19.98 5.37 7.05
C ARG A 104 19.01 4.93 5.97
N GLN A 105 19.47 4.78 4.74
CA GLN A 105 18.67 4.23 3.65
C GLN A 105 18.28 2.78 3.93
N GLU A 106 19.22 1.96 4.42
CA GLU A 106 18.93 0.58 4.85
C GLU A 106 17.88 0.54 5.96
N LYS A 107 18.01 1.36 7.00
CA LYS A 107 17.01 1.46 8.07
C LYS A 107 15.63 1.86 7.56
N LEU A 108 15.54 2.76 6.59
CA LEU A 108 14.29 3.14 5.97
C LEU A 108 13.67 1.95 5.22
N ILE A 109 14.46 1.27 4.40
CA ILE A 109 14.01 0.11 3.63
C ILE A 109 13.50 -0.98 4.58
N ASP A 110 14.28 -1.31 5.60
CA ASP A 110 13.91 -2.30 6.61
C ASP A 110 12.64 -1.88 7.38
N GLY A 111 12.53 -0.62 7.75
CA GLY A 111 11.35 -0.09 8.44
C GLY A 111 10.08 -0.19 7.60
N ILE A 112 10.16 0.17 6.32
CA ILE A 112 9.05 0.04 5.36
C ILE A 112 8.70 -1.44 5.15
N ALA A 113 9.70 -2.28 4.89
CA ALA A 113 9.49 -3.70 4.65
C ALA A 113 8.86 -4.41 5.86
N ASN A 114 9.37 -4.16 7.06
CA ASN A 114 8.85 -4.77 8.28
C ASN A 114 7.39 -4.36 8.57
N GLN A 115 7.04 -3.09 8.39
CA GLN A 115 5.66 -2.62 8.58
C GLN A 115 4.73 -3.28 7.56
N MET A 116 5.13 -3.37 6.30
CA MET A 116 4.34 -4.02 5.26
C MET A 116 4.19 -5.52 5.50
N ILE A 117 5.26 -6.23 5.85
CA ILE A 117 5.21 -7.67 6.16
C ILE A 117 4.27 -7.94 7.34
N LYS A 118 4.37 -7.15 8.40
CA LYS A 118 3.48 -7.26 9.56
C LYS A 118 2.01 -7.06 9.14
N TYR A 119 1.74 -6.07 8.32
CA TYR A 119 0.39 -5.79 7.83
C TYR A 119 -0.15 -6.95 6.98
N VAL A 120 0.63 -7.44 6.03
CA VAL A 120 0.26 -8.58 5.18
C VAL A 120 -0.03 -9.81 6.04
N ASN A 121 0.87 -10.17 6.97
CA ASN A 121 0.69 -11.32 7.83
C ASN A 121 -0.59 -11.23 8.68
N ASN A 122 -0.93 -10.03 9.17
CA ASN A 122 -2.12 -9.81 9.99
C ASN A 122 -3.43 -9.84 9.17
N ASN A 123 -3.37 -9.60 7.87
CA ASN A 123 -4.57 -9.44 7.05
C ASN A 123 -4.70 -10.50 5.94
N TYR A 124 -3.67 -11.31 5.68
CA TYR A 124 -3.65 -12.23 4.55
C TYR A 124 -4.87 -13.17 4.55
N GLU A 125 -5.13 -13.88 5.63
CA GLU A 125 -6.23 -14.83 5.71
C GLU A 125 -7.59 -14.17 5.52
N ARG A 126 -7.77 -12.97 6.09
CA ARG A 126 -8.99 -12.19 5.94
C ARG A 126 -9.22 -11.78 4.48
N ILE A 127 -8.18 -11.29 3.81
CA ILE A 127 -8.25 -10.86 2.41
C ILE A 127 -8.45 -12.07 1.50
N ASP A 128 -7.75 -13.17 1.74
CA ASP A 128 -7.91 -14.41 0.96
C ASP A 128 -9.33 -14.95 1.05
N LYS A 129 -9.94 -14.95 2.24
CA LYS A 129 -11.35 -15.31 2.42
C LYS A 129 -12.29 -14.42 1.60
N ILE A 130 -12.05 -13.11 1.58
CA ILE A 130 -12.84 -12.15 0.78
C ILE A 130 -12.67 -12.43 -0.71
N CYS A 131 -11.44 -12.70 -1.17
CA CYS A 131 -11.18 -13.08 -2.55
C CYS A 131 -11.95 -14.34 -2.96
N ASN A 132 -12.00 -15.35 -2.10
CA ASN A 132 -12.79 -16.55 -2.34
C ASN A 132 -14.30 -16.26 -2.42
N GLU A 133 -14.81 -15.39 -1.53
CA GLU A 133 -16.23 -14.96 -1.60
C GLU A 133 -16.57 -14.22 -2.91
N ILE A 134 -15.61 -13.48 -3.46
CA ILE A 134 -15.78 -12.79 -4.75
C ILE A 134 -15.86 -13.80 -5.89
N ILE A 135 -14.95 -14.78 -5.89
CA ILE A 135 -14.90 -15.83 -6.92
C ILE A 135 -16.18 -16.67 -6.93
N GLU A 136 -16.74 -16.99 -5.77
CA GLU A 136 -17.95 -17.80 -5.66
C GLU A 136 -19.22 -17.08 -6.17
N LYS A 137 -19.18 -15.77 -6.31
CA LYS A 137 -20.33 -14.96 -6.80
C LYS A 137 -20.33 -14.72 -8.30
N GLU A 138 -19.24 -15.02 -8.98
CA GLU A 138 -19.12 -14.92 -10.45
C GLU A 138 -19.54 -16.22 -11.14
#